data_19ed7c5cddf2b2d756c79657cb93e60b
#
_entry.id   19ed7c5cddf2b2d756c79657cb93e60b
#
_cell.length_a   1.000
_cell.length_b   1.000
_cell.length_c   1.000
_cell.angle_alpha   90.00
_cell.angle_beta   90.00
_cell.angle_gamma   90.00
#
_symmetry.space_group_name_H-M   'P 1'
#
loop_
_entity.id
_entity.type
_entity.pdbx_description
1 polymer ?
#
loop_
_entity_poly.entity_id
_entity_poly.type
_entity_poly.pdbx_seq_one_letter_code
_entity_poly.pdbx_strand_id
1 'polypeptide(L)'
;MSKLPTVAIIGQANVGKSSLFNRLTRSRTAIVAREAGTTRDNVVGKVSYKRRNVDSAPSDNYSQFWLIDTAGLKTAEDEFEATIQDQIADASAAADVILVTVDSTAYPSDADRQLAKKALKSGKPVILIANKADLKGSLSIDEFKRLGIKNIIKTSAEHSIGISELLDSIAELIPPATETAPDDIIRIALIGRPNVGKSNLFNTLAGKQQAIVANVAGTTRDVNRVQVRYHGQTIELLDTAGIRRQGKQETGIEKFSVLRTMQAINEADVCLLLMDVNELNVQLDQRLAGIIDEAGKGLVLVVSKWDSVEGKDAYTHDEIAPQISYNFKFTPYAPLIFTSSVTGQNVAKLFDLALDIYKRRRQECKTRALNDILQKAIAAHPPAGLKNSHPKLRYIVQTDVAPPWFVIYGSNLKFVHWSYKRYLERTLREAFNFAGTPIKMSFRDEKQLKANRERVARGLAPVTKAYKQAKNAEKLA
;
A
#
# COMPACT_ATOMS: atom_id res chain seq x y z
N MET A 1 13.97 -8.64 -1.93
CA MET A 1 12.74 -8.81 -1.13
C MET A 1 11.90 -9.89 -1.75
N SER A 2 11.48 -10.90 -0.98
CA SER A 2 10.53 -11.91 -1.44
C SER A 2 9.21 -11.24 -1.81
N LYS A 3 8.58 -11.70 -2.89
CA LYS A 3 7.24 -11.29 -3.31
C LYS A 3 6.28 -11.50 -2.14
N LEU A 4 5.54 -10.48 -1.73
CA LEU A 4 4.52 -10.65 -0.71
C LEU A 4 3.46 -11.62 -1.20
N PRO A 5 3.11 -12.66 -0.42
CA PRO A 5 2.08 -13.60 -0.79
C PRO A 5 0.73 -12.91 -0.95
N THR A 6 -0.11 -13.49 -1.77
CA THR A 6 -1.42 -12.95 -2.11
C THR A 6 -2.52 -13.86 -1.61
N VAL A 7 -3.51 -13.28 -0.93
CA VAL A 7 -4.68 -13.96 -0.38
C VAL A 7 -5.93 -13.43 -1.08
N ALA A 8 -6.73 -14.30 -1.68
CA ALA A 8 -7.96 -13.91 -2.38
C ALA A 8 -9.20 -14.30 -1.59
N ILE A 9 -10.17 -13.38 -1.48
CA ILE A 9 -11.50 -13.64 -0.91
C ILE A 9 -12.47 -13.93 -2.05
N ILE A 10 -13.10 -15.10 -2.02
CA ILE A 10 -14.18 -15.51 -2.93
C ILE A 10 -15.44 -15.90 -2.15
N GLY A 11 -16.58 -15.88 -2.79
CA GLY A 11 -17.86 -16.25 -2.16
C GLY A 11 -19.03 -15.61 -2.91
N GLN A 12 -20.25 -16.03 -2.57
CA GLN A 12 -21.47 -15.47 -3.16
C GLN A 12 -21.70 -14.00 -2.80
N ALA A 13 -22.65 -13.36 -3.45
CA ALA A 13 -23.07 -12.01 -3.08
C ALA A 13 -23.61 -11.98 -1.63
N ASN A 14 -23.42 -10.88 -0.92
CA ASN A 14 -23.95 -10.62 0.42
C ASN A 14 -23.45 -11.53 1.58
N VAL A 15 -22.48 -12.41 1.37
CA VAL A 15 -21.87 -13.20 2.46
C VAL A 15 -20.91 -12.38 3.34
N GLY A 16 -20.68 -11.10 3.00
CA GLY A 16 -19.86 -10.18 3.79
C GLY A 16 -18.38 -10.13 3.40
N LYS A 17 -18.02 -10.45 2.15
CA LYS A 17 -16.64 -10.39 1.63
C LYS A 17 -16.00 -9.01 1.81
N SER A 18 -16.67 -7.96 1.39
CA SER A 18 -16.15 -6.58 1.48
C SER A 18 -16.05 -6.09 2.93
N SER A 19 -16.98 -6.53 3.81
CA SER A 19 -16.88 -6.28 5.25
C SER A 19 -15.66 -6.97 5.86
N LEU A 20 -15.41 -8.22 5.47
CA LEU A 20 -14.25 -8.99 5.88
C LEU A 20 -12.95 -8.37 5.36
N PHE A 21 -12.91 -7.99 4.08
CA PHE A 21 -11.80 -7.27 3.47
C PHE A 21 -11.47 -5.99 4.25
N ASN A 22 -12.48 -5.14 4.48
CA ASN A 22 -12.34 -3.91 5.24
C ASN A 22 -11.86 -4.16 6.68
N ARG A 23 -12.30 -5.24 7.31
CA ARG A 23 -11.89 -5.61 8.67
C ARG A 23 -10.44 -6.05 8.72
N LEU A 24 -10.01 -6.92 7.82
CA LEU A 24 -8.64 -7.42 7.73
C LEU A 24 -7.66 -6.30 7.37
N THR A 25 -8.03 -5.41 6.45
CA THR A 25 -7.18 -4.29 6.03
C THR A 25 -7.13 -3.13 7.03
N ARG A 26 -8.13 -2.95 7.90
CA ARG A 26 -8.14 -1.91 8.96
C ARG A 26 -7.24 -2.24 10.16
N SER A 27 -6.76 -3.45 10.30
CA SER A 27 -5.85 -3.84 11.37
C SER A 27 -4.43 -3.32 11.13
N ARG A 28 -4.17 -2.03 11.43
CA ARG A 28 -2.87 -1.35 11.49
C ARG A 28 -2.03 -1.36 10.21
N THR A 29 -2.08 -0.27 9.45
CA THR A 29 -1.25 0.05 8.27
C THR A 29 -1.59 -0.71 6.99
N ALA A 30 -2.83 -0.62 6.52
CA ALA A 30 -3.16 -1.09 5.17
C ALA A 30 -3.10 0.08 4.18
N ILE A 31 -2.40 -0.13 3.08
CA ILE A 31 -2.51 0.72 1.90
C ILE A 31 -3.68 0.16 1.08
N VAL A 32 -4.76 0.93 0.97
CA VAL A 32 -5.96 0.53 0.25
C VAL A 32 -6.11 1.36 -1.01
N ALA A 33 -6.07 0.72 -2.17
CA ALA A 33 -6.43 1.37 -3.42
C ALA A 33 -7.97 1.42 -3.55
N ARG A 34 -8.54 2.64 -3.60
CA ARG A 34 -9.96 2.88 -3.85
C ARG A 34 -10.17 3.39 -5.27
N GLU A 35 -11.03 2.77 -6.04
CA GLU A 35 -11.51 3.32 -7.30
C GLU A 35 -12.73 4.22 -7.05
N ALA A 36 -12.74 5.47 -7.56
CA ALA A 36 -13.89 6.35 -7.46
C ALA A 36 -14.84 6.14 -8.63
N GLY A 37 -16.12 6.11 -8.31
CA GLY A 37 -17.21 6.08 -9.29
C GLY A 37 -18.20 4.95 -9.10
N THR A 38 -17.89 3.97 -8.26
CA THR A 38 -18.85 2.91 -7.90
C THR A 38 -18.90 2.77 -6.37
N THR A 39 -20.07 2.50 -5.82
CA THR A 39 -20.33 2.23 -4.40
C THR A 39 -19.69 0.93 -3.89
N ARG A 40 -18.76 0.30 -4.63
CA ARG A 40 -18.07 -0.97 -4.33
C ARG A 40 -16.57 -0.78 -4.34
N ASP A 41 -16.09 -0.07 -3.32
CA ASP A 41 -14.69 0.28 -3.12
C ASP A 41 -13.91 -0.84 -2.45
N ASN A 42 -12.66 -1.05 -2.86
CA ASN A 42 -11.60 -1.86 -2.28
C ASN A 42 -11.37 -3.23 -2.92
N VAL A 43 -10.53 -3.23 -3.93
CA VAL A 43 -10.16 -4.43 -4.68
C VAL A 43 -8.89 -5.09 -4.14
N VAL A 44 -7.92 -4.31 -3.65
CA VAL A 44 -6.63 -4.79 -3.17
C VAL A 44 -6.19 -4.02 -1.93
N GLY A 45 -5.74 -4.74 -0.89
CA GLY A 45 -5.23 -4.14 0.33
C GLY A 45 -4.02 -4.90 0.90
N LYS A 46 -3.05 -4.19 1.47
CA LYS A 46 -1.92 -4.81 2.18
C LYS A 46 -2.32 -5.06 3.64
N VAL A 47 -2.13 -6.29 4.11
CA VAL A 47 -2.33 -6.69 5.50
C VAL A 47 -0.98 -6.93 6.16
N SER A 48 -0.79 -6.38 7.37
CA SER A 48 0.38 -6.64 8.23
C SER A 48 -0.12 -7.16 9.57
N TYR A 49 0.28 -8.36 9.93
CA TYR A 49 -0.18 -9.04 11.13
C TYR A 49 0.99 -9.53 11.98
N LYS A 50 0.94 -9.26 13.29
CA LYS A 50 1.91 -9.79 14.25
C LYS A 50 1.43 -11.15 14.76
N ARG A 51 2.20 -12.21 14.50
CA ARG A 51 1.91 -13.58 14.98
C ARG A 51 1.90 -13.62 16.51
N ARG A 52 1.01 -14.42 17.11
CA ARG A 52 0.82 -14.45 18.56
C ARG A 52 1.73 -15.43 19.28
N ASN A 53 2.14 -16.51 18.64
CA ASN A 53 2.75 -17.69 19.28
C ASN A 53 4.09 -18.10 18.64
N VAL A 54 5.03 -17.18 18.45
CA VAL A 54 6.36 -17.54 17.94
C VAL A 54 7.41 -17.02 18.91
N ASP A 55 8.15 -17.95 19.53
CA ASP A 55 9.33 -17.71 20.39
C ASP A 55 10.58 -17.34 19.57
N SER A 56 10.43 -16.56 18.51
CA SER A 56 11.50 -16.11 17.63
C SER A 56 11.80 -14.63 17.84
N ALA A 57 12.94 -14.17 17.28
CA ALA A 57 13.38 -12.78 17.36
C ALA A 57 12.27 -11.79 16.96
N PRO A 58 12.22 -10.56 17.52
CA PRO A 58 11.14 -9.61 17.28
C PRO A 58 10.89 -9.25 15.81
N SER A 59 11.89 -9.39 14.92
CA SER A 59 11.82 -9.19 13.48
C SER A 59 10.98 -10.26 12.75
N ASP A 60 11.00 -11.51 13.22
CA ASP A 60 10.41 -12.66 12.51
C ASP A 60 8.92 -12.86 12.80
N ASN A 61 8.36 -12.04 13.68
CA ASN A 61 7.00 -12.17 14.19
C ASN A 61 5.93 -11.49 13.31
N TYR A 62 6.29 -10.89 12.16
CA TYR A 62 5.31 -10.24 11.28
C TYR A 62 5.09 -11.02 10.00
N SER A 63 3.80 -11.28 9.69
CA SER A 63 3.37 -11.75 8.39
C SER A 63 2.76 -10.60 7.60
N GLN A 64 3.14 -10.47 6.32
CA GLN A 64 2.62 -9.48 5.41
C GLN A 64 2.12 -10.15 4.14
N PHE A 65 0.95 -9.75 3.66
CA PHE A 65 0.36 -10.28 2.43
C PHE A 65 -0.56 -9.27 1.75
N TRP A 66 -0.80 -9.49 0.45
CA TRP A 66 -1.82 -8.79 -0.30
C TRP A 66 -3.16 -9.50 -0.15
N LEU A 67 -4.20 -8.76 0.18
CA LEU A 67 -5.57 -9.24 0.22
C LEU A 67 -6.35 -8.69 -0.98
N ILE A 68 -7.05 -9.58 -1.71
CA ILE A 68 -7.86 -9.22 -2.88
C ILE A 68 -9.32 -9.56 -2.60
N ASP A 69 -10.22 -8.58 -2.79
CA ASP A 69 -11.68 -8.83 -2.85
C ASP A 69 -12.09 -9.04 -4.31
N THR A 70 -12.37 -10.28 -4.69
CA THR A 70 -12.74 -10.61 -6.08
C THR A 70 -14.13 -10.11 -6.48
N ALA A 71 -15.02 -9.82 -5.52
CA ALA A 71 -16.36 -9.30 -5.81
C ALA A 71 -16.36 -7.81 -6.18
N GLY A 72 -15.39 -7.03 -5.67
CA GLY A 72 -15.20 -5.61 -6.04
C GLY A 72 -14.65 -5.40 -7.45
N LEU A 73 -14.27 -6.49 -8.14
CA LEU A 73 -13.61 -6.44 -9.44
C LEU A 73 -14.53 -6.34 -10.65
N LYS A 74 -15.87 -6.39 -10.49
CA LYS A 74 -16.83 -6.39 -11.62
C LYS A 74 -17.81 -5.22 -11.60
N THR A 75 -18.03 -4.64 -12.78
CA THR A 75 -19.14 -3.70 -13.07
C THR A 75 -20.48 -4.42 -13.14
N ALA A 76 -21.57 -3.73 -12.82
CA ALA A 76 -22.91 -4.26 -12.52
C ALA A 76 -23.69 -4.86 -13.70
N GLU A 77 -23.10 -5.11 -14.88
CA GLU A 77 -23.83 -5.43 -16.11
C GLU A 77 -23.72 -6.90 -16.59
N ASP A 78 -22.94 -7.78 -15.92
CA ASP A 78 -22.79 -9.15 -16.38
C ASP A 78 -23.42 -10.19 -15.47
N GLU A 79 -24.24 -11.07 -16.08
CA GLU A 79 -25.15 -12.02 -15.49
C GLU A 79 -24.53 -13.13 -14.61
N PHE A 80 -25.36 -13.71 -13.75
CA PHE A 80 -25.10 -14.48 -12.52
C PHE A 80 -24.17 -15.72 -12.64
N GLU A 81 -24.06 -16.38 -13.77
CA GLU A 81 -23.26 -17.62 -13.91
C GLU A 81 -21.81 -17.41 -14.39
N ALA A 82 -21.57 -16.44 -15.25
CA ALA A 82 -20.22 -16.04 -15.66
C ALA A 82 -19.39 -15.56 -14.45
N THR A 83 -20.06 -14.97 -13.45
CA THR A 83 -19.44 -14.34 -12.27
C THR A 83 -18.69 -15.30 -11.35
N ILE A 84 -19.17 -16.54 -11.17
CA ILE A 84 -18.57 -17.53 -10.26
C ILE A 84 -17.32 -18.15 -10.89
N GLN A 85 -17.37 -18.47 -12.18
CA GLN A 85 -16.25 -19.08 -12.89
C GLN A 85 -15.05 -18.14 -12.99
N ASP A 86 -15.32 -16.87 -13.24
CA ASP A 86 -14.29 -15.85 -13.37
C ASP A 86 -13.65 -15.49 -12.02
N GLN A 87 -14.42 -15.40 -10.93
CA GLN A 87 -13.85 -15.17 -9.59
C GLN A 87 -12.84 -16.24 -9.18
N ILE A 88 -13.12 -17.50 -9.51
CA ILE A 88 -12.22 -18.60 -9.17
C ILE A 88 -11.02 -18.65 -10.08
N ALA A 89 -11.20 -18.38 -11.38
CA ALA A 89 -10.09 -18.32 -12.33
C ALA A 89 -9.11 -17.21 -11.92
N ASP A 90 -9.64 -16.02 -11.58
CA ASP A 90 -8.87 -14.87 -11.13
C ASP A 90 -8.16 -15.16 -9.80
N ALA A 91 -8.87 -15.70 -8.81
CA ALA A 91 -8.32 -16.07 -7.52
C ALA A 91 -7.24 -17.16 -7.63
N SER A 92 -7.50 -18.21 -8.42
CA SER A 92 -6.55 -19.32 -8.63
C SER A 92 -5.30 -18.87 -9.38
N ALA A 93 -5.45 -17.88 -10.26
CA ALA A 93 -4.33 -17.34 -11.02
C ALA A 93 -3.42 -16.43 -10.18
N ALA A 94 -3.97 -15.66 -9.26
CA ALA A 94 -3.26 -14.59 -8.55
C ALA A 94 -2.92 -14.92 -7.09
N ALA A 95 -3.67 -15.82 -6.43
CA ALA A 95 -3.54 -16.08 -5.00
C ALA A 95 -2.59 -17.21 -4.67
N ASP A 96 -1.92 -17.06 -3.51
CA ASP A 96 -1.18 -18.13 -2.85
C ASP A 96 -2.07 -18.86 -1.83
N VAL A 97 -3.10 -18.17 -1.29
CA VAL A 97 -4.11 -18.74 -0.38
C VAL A 97 -5.50 -18.22 -0.81
N ILE A 98 -6.51 -19.11 -0.78
CA ILE A 98 -7.89 -18.76 -1.14
C ILE A 98 -8.78 -18.84 0.11
N LEU A 99 -9.53 -17.76 0.36
CA LEU A 99 -10.55 -17.67 1.41
C LEU A 99 -11.93 -17.81 0.78
N VAL A 100 -12.58 -18.95 1.02
CA VAL A 100 -13.97 -19.19 0.59
C VAL A 100 -14.90 -18.69 1.68
N THR A 101 -15.68 -17.65 1.42
CA THR A 101 -16.57 -17.02 2.40
C THR A 101 -18.02 -17.44 2.16
N VAL A 102 -18.67 -17.96 3.18
CA VAL A 102 -20.10 -18.35 3.20
C VAL A 102 -20.83 -17.64 4.34
N ASP A 103 -22.15 -17.57 4.26
CA ASP A 103 -22.99 -17.04 5.33
C ASP A 103 -23.24 -18.13 6.39
N SER A 104 -22.89 -17.88 7.66
CA SER A 104 -23.06 -18.85 8.74
C SER A 104 -24.51 -19.05 9.15
N THR A 105 -25.44 -18.17 8.72
CA THR A 105 -26.86 -18.25 9.09
C THR A 105 -27.70 -19.11 8.10
N ALA A 106 -27.08 -19.55 7.02
CA ALA A 106 -27.74 -20.35 5.97
C ALA A 106 -26.98 -21.66 5.72
N TYR A 107 -27.70 -22.71 5.35
CA TYR A 107 -27.08 -23.95 4.90
C TYR A 107 -26.33 -23.73 3.58
N PRO A 108 -25.15 -24.39 3.40
CA PRO A 108 -24.39 -24.27 2.16
C PRO A 108 -25.23 -24.60 0.93
N SER A 109 -25.33 -23.66 0.01
CA SER A 109 -26.04 -23.82 -1.26
C SER A 109 -25.22 -24.63 -2.28
N ASP A 110 -25.84 -24.98 -3.40
CA ASP A 110 -25.12 -25.64 -4.50
C ASP A 110 -24.05 -24.74 -5.12
N ALA A 111 -24.27 -23.43 -5.14
CA ALA A 111 -23.26 -22.47 -5.57
C ALA A 111 -22.04 -22.46 -4.63
N ASP A 112 -22.25 -22.54 -3.30
CA ASP A 112 -21.14 -22.67 -2.32
C ASP A 112 -20.38 -23.96 -2.50
N ARG A 113 -21.07 -25.07 -2.78
CA ARG A 113 -20.44 -26.39 -3.06
C ARG A 113 -19.59 -26.34 -4.34
N GLN A 114 -20.08 -25.68 -5.40
CA GLN A 114 -19.31 -25.49 -6.64
C GLN A 114 -18.09 -24.62 -6.42
N LEU A 115 -18.21 -23.51 -5.68
CA LEU A 115 -17.13 -22.62 -5.29
C LEU A 115 -16.06 -23.39 -4.51
N ALA A 116 -16.44 -24.11 -3.47
CA ALA A 116 -15.53 -24.90 -2.63
C ALA A 116 -14.81 -25.98 -3.46
N LYS A 117 -15.55 -26.74 -4.28
CA LYS A 117 -14.98 -27.79 -5.15
C LYS A 117 -13.94 -27.23 -6.14
N LYS A 118 -14.22 -26.09 -6.74
CA LYS A 118 -13.29 -25.45 -7.67
C LYS A 118 -12.08 -24.86 -6.96
N ALA A 119 -12.28 -24.20 -5.79
CA ALA A 119 -11.19 -23.70 -4.97
C ALA A 119 -10.22 -24.84 -4.58
N LEU A 120 -10.74 -25.99 -4.14
CA LEU A 120 -9.95 -27.19 -3.82
C LEU A 120 -9.21 -27.75 -5.05
N LYS A 121 -9.81 -27.71 -6.24
CA LYS A 121 -9.18 -28.15 -7.50
C LYS A 121 -8.05 -27.26 -7.97
N SER A 122 -7.95 -26.03 -7.46
CA SER A 122 -6.87 -25.08 -7.82
C SER A 122 -5.48 -25.53 -7.32
N GLY A 123 -5.42 -26.50 -6.41
CA GLY A 123 -4.17 -26.93 -5.77
C GLY A 123 -3.58 -25.92 -4.77
N LYS A 124 -4.29 -24.85 -4.47
CA LYS A 124 -3.88 -23.82 -3.50
C LYS A 124 -4.41 -24.16 -2.10
N PRO A 125 -3.75 -23.71 -1.02
CA PRO A 125 -4.34 -23.75 0.32
C PRO A 125 -5.67 -22.99 0.37
N VAL A 126 -6.69 -23.62 0.97
CA VAL A 126 -8.05 -23.07 1.08
C VAL A 126 -8.49 -23.02 2.53
N ILE A 127 -9.02 -21.85 2.95
CA ILE A 127 -9.68 -21.67 4.24
C ILE A 127 -11.16 -21.36 3.97
N LEU A 128 -12.07 -22.05 4.67
CA LEU A 128 -13.48 -21.73 4.67
C LEU A 128 -13.82 -20.77 5.79
N ILE A 129 -14.49 -19.69 5.46
CA ILE A 129 -14.92 -18.66 6.39
C ILE A 129 -16.44 -18.69 6.49
N ALA A 130 -16.98 -19.14 7.64
CA ALA A 130 -18.38 -19.00 7.95
C ALA A 130 -18.60 -17.65 8.65
N ASN A 131 -18.94 -16.64 7.85
CA ASN A 131 -19.06 -15.24 8.32
C ASN A 131 -20.47 -14.97 8.87
N LYS A 132 -20.63 -13.84 9.58
CA LYS A 132 -21.84 -13.41 10.30
C LYS A 132 -22.18 -14.30 11.50
N ALA A 133 -21.15 -14.83 12.16
CA ALA A 133 -21.30 -15.76 13.30
C ALA A 133 -21.93 -15.11 14.56
N ASP A 134 -22.07 -13.78 14.57
CA ASP A 134 -22.73 -12.99 15.61
C ASP A 134 -24.27 -13.02 15.50
N LEU A 135 -24.82 -13.39 14.35
CA LEU A 135 -26.25 -13.38 14.14
C LEU A 135 -26.94 -14.60 14.77
N LYS A 136 -28.15 -14.37 15.30
CA LYS A 136 -29.01 -15.44 15.80
C LYS A 136 -29.31 -16.42 14.65
N GLY A 137 -29.12 -17.72 14.89
CA GLY A 137 -29.30 -18.76 13.86
C GLY A 137 -28.02 -19.19 13.16
N SER A 138 -26.84 -18.69 13.59
CA SER A 138 -25.56 -19.19 13.08
C SER A 138 -25.42 -20.70 13.30
N LEU A 139 -25.26 -21.44 12.19
CA LEU A 139 -25.19 -22.90 12.15
C LEU A 139 -23.90 -23.44 12.79
N SER A 140 -23.91 -24.71 13.18
CA SER A 140 -22.69 -25.41 13.65
C SER A 140 -21.63 -25.50 12.54
N ILE A 141 -20.35 -25.55 12.92
CA ILE A 141 -19.24 -25.81 12.00
C ILE A 141 -19.43 -27.12 11.22
N ASP A 142 -20.07 -28.10 11.84
CA ASP A 142 -20.28 -29.43 11.23
C ASP A 142 -21.12 -29.37 9.95
N GLU A 143 -22.03 -28.42 9.84
CA GLU A 143 -22.83 -28.21 8.62
C GLU A 143 -21.98 -27.79 7.42
N PHE A 144 -20.88 -27.09 7.68
CA PHE A 144 -19.97 -26.61 6.65
C PHE A 144 -18.91 -27.63 6.25
N LYS A 145 -18.69 -28.69 7.03
CA LYS A 145 -17.75 -29.79 6.67
C LYS A 145 -18.12 -30.48 5.37
N ARG A 146 -19.39 -30.43 4.97
CA ARG A 146 -19.89 -30.96 3.69
C ARG A 146 -19.31 -30.28 2.46
N LEU A 147 -18.70 -29.09 2.62
CA LEU A 147 -17.98 -28.39 1.54
C LEU A 147 -16.59 -28.98 1.25
N GLY A 148 -16.09 -29.91 2.08
CA GLY A 148 -14.84 -30.64 1.86
C GLY A 148 -13.57 -29.83 2.21
N ILE A 149 -13.70 -28.61 2.71
CA ILE A 149 -12.57 -27.79 3.16
C ILE A 149 -12.30 -28.12 4.63
N LYS A 150 -11.05 -28.49 4.95
CA LYS A 150 -10.67 -28.95 6.31
C LYS A 150 -10.55 -27.78 7.31
N ASN A 151 -9.98 -26.66 6.88
CA ASN A 151 -9.79 -25.49 7.74
C ASN A 151 -11.03 -24.61 7.67
N ILE A 152 -11.84 -24.60 8.74
CA ILE A 152 -13.11 -23.85 8.81
C ILE A 152 -13.06 -22.91 10.00
N ILE A 153 -13.25 -21.61 9.75
CA ILE A 153 -13.20 -20.57 10.77
C ILE A 153 -14.51 -19.78 10.76
N LYS A 154 -15.13 -19.68 11.93
CA LYS A 154 -16.29 -18.81 12.13
C LYS A 154 -15.84 -17.38 12.37
N THR A 155 -16.41 -16.43 11.64
CA THR A 155 -16.06 -15.01 11.78
C THR A 155 -17.28 -14.12 11.88
N SER A 156 -17.12 -12.97 12.54
CA SER A 156 -17.94 -11.80 12.35
C SER A 156 -17.06 -10.63 11.95
N ALA A 157 -17.15 -10.23 10.70
CA ALA A 157 -16.41 -9.08 10.20
C ALA A 157 -16.82 -7.78 10.91
N GLU A 158 -18.08 -7.67 11.35
CA GLU A 158 -18.62 -6.51 12.05
C GLU A 158 -18.12 -6.44 13.50
N HIS A 159 -18.19 -7.54 14.23
CA HIS A 159 -17.84 -7.63 15.65
C HIS A 159 -16.40 -8.11 15.91
N SER A 160 -15.60 -8.35 14.88
CA SER A 160 -14.21 -8.85 14.99
C SER A 160 -14.05 -10.23 15.62
N ILE A 161 -15.09 -11.06 15.61
CA ILE A 161 -15.05 -12.44 16.12
C ILE A 161 -14.27 -13.28 15.10
N GLY A 162 -13.38 -14.18 15.58
CA GLY A 162 -12.60 -15.11 14.76
C GLY A 162 -11.54 -14.47 13.82
N ILE A 163 -11.42 -13.14 13.78
CA ILE A 163 -10.50 -12.44 12.87
C ILE A 163 -9.03 -12.73 13.21
N SER A 164 -8.70 -12.84 14.49
CA SER A 164 -7.33 -13.17 14.91
C SER A 164 -6.95 -14.60 14.54
N GLU A 165 -7.85 -15.54 14.74
CA GLU A 165 -7.68 -16.96 14.38
C GLU A 165 -7.52 -17.11 12.85
N LEU A 166 -8.31 -16.36 12.08
CA LEU A 166 -8.17 -16.30 10.63
C LEU A 166 -6.80 -15.78 10.20
N LEU A 167 -6.32 -14.72 10.84
CA LEU A 167 -4.99 -14.14 10.53
C LEU A 167 -3.86 -15.09 10.92
N ASP A 168 -3.97 -15.79 12.05
CA ASP A 168 -3.00 -16.83 12.46
C ASP A 168 -2.97 -17.96 11.44
N SER A 169 -4.14 -18.48 11.02
CA SER A 169 -4.25 -19.54 10.01
C SER A 169 -3.71 -19.11 8.63
N ILE A 170 -3.94 -17.87 8.21
CA ILE A 170 -3.32 -17.36 6.98
C ILE A 170 -1.80 -17.30 7.16
N ALA A 171 -1.31 -16.81 8.29
CA ALA A 171 0.11 -16.67 8.55
C ALA A 171 0.87 -18.01 8.58
N GLU A 172 0.20 -19.11 8.91
CA GLU A 172 0.76 -20.47 8.85
C GLU A 172 0.91 -20.98 7.41
N LEU A 173 0.02 -20.55 6.51
CA LEU A 173 -0.02 -20.98 5.12
C LEU A 173 0.85 -20.16 4.18
N ILE A 174 1.24 -18.94 4.58
CA ILE A 174 2.11 -18.08 3.81
C ILE A 174 3.56 -18.14 4.32
N PRO A 175 4.57 -18.02 3.43
CA PRO A 175 5.96 -17.96 3.87
C PRO A 175 6.19 -16.77 4.81
N PRO A 176 7.06 -16.91 5.83
CA PRO A 176 7.43 -15.79 6.68
C PRO A 176 8.04 -14.67 5.84
N ALA A 177 7.72 -13.41 6.18
CA ALA A 177 8.37 -12.27 5.56
C ALA A 177 9.85 -12.28 6.00
N THR A 178 10.72 -12.81 5.17
CA THR A 178 12.16 -12.72 5.39
C THR A 178 12.59 -11.28 5.12
N GLU A 179 13.09 -10.60 6.14
CA GLU A 179 13.92 -9.40 5.95
C GLU A 179 15.21 -9.87 5.27
N THR A 180 15.24 -9.79 3.94
CA THR A 180 16.51 -9.92 3.22
C THR A 180 17.38 -8.73 3.58
N ALA A 181 18.66 -8.99 3.85
CA ALA A 181 19.68 -7.96 3.97
C ALA A 181 19.54 -6.92 2.85
N PRO A 182 19.84 -5.65 3.10
CA PRO A 182 19.70 -4.63 2.06
C PRO A 182 20.56 -5.03 0.87
N ASP A 183 19.91 -5.48 -0.20
CA ASP A 183 20.57 -5.60 -1.48
C ASP A 183 21.05 -4.21 -1.88
N ASP A 184 22.28 -4.08 -2.35
CA ASP A 184 22.82 -2.83 -2.93
C ASP A 184 22.10 -2.42 -4.23
N ILE A 185 20.93 -3.01 -4.49
CA ILE A 185 20.10 -2.80 -5.67
C ILE A 185 19.03 -1.76 -5.35
N ILE A 186 19.05 -0.68 -6.11
CA ILE A 186 18.05 0.39 -6.02
C ILE A 186 16.89 0.08 -6.96
N ARG A 187 15.66 -0.01 -6.43
CA ARG A 187 14.46 -0.37 -7.22
C ARG A 187 13.68 0.87 -7.61
N ILE A 188 13.51 1.05 -8.92
CA ILE A 188 12.77 2.16 -9.51
C ILE A 188 11.55 1.60 -10.25
N ALA A 189 10.34 1.99 -9.84
CA ALA A 189 9.11 1.58 -10.51
C ALA A 189 8.58 2.67 -11.44
N LEU A 190 8.18 2.28 -12.66
CA LEU A 190 7.46 3.13 -13.60
C LEU A 190 5.96 2.94 -13.38
N ILE A 191 5.30 3.99 -12.87
CA ILE A 191 3.88 4.00 -12.51
C ILE A 191 3.14 4.98 -13.41
N GLY A 192 1.87 4.73 -13.69
CA GLY A 192 1.03 5.63 -14.48
C GLY A 192 -0.05 4.89 -15.25
N ARG A 193 -0.98 5.64 -15.83
CA ARG A 193 -2.10 5.12 -16.64
C ARG A 193 -1.64 4.31 -17.86
N PRO A 194 -2.50 3.49 -18.46
CA PRO A 194 -2.23 2.93 -19.77
C PRO A 194 -1.90 4.04 -20.79
N ASN A 195 -1.04 3.73 -21.75
CA ASN A 195 -0.66 4.58 -22.89
C ASN A 195 0.09 5.90 -22.58
N VAL A 196 0.46 6.19 -21.34
CA VAL A 196 1.27 7.38 -20.97
C VAL A 196 2.76 7.24 -21.36
N GLY A 197 3.17 6.17 -22.03
CA GLY A 197 4.55 6.00 -22.51
C GLY A 197 5.46 5.21 -21.57
N LYS A 198 4.94 4.48 -20.56
CA LYS A 198 5.76 3.67 -19.63
C LYS A 198 6.72 2.71 -20.33
N SER A 199 6.23 1.90 -21.26
CA SER A 199 7.05 0.90 -21.96
C SER A 199 8.11 1.56 -22.85
N ASN A 200 7.81 2.69 -23.48
CA ASN A 200 8.77 3.45 -24.26
C ASN A 200 9.88 4.01 -23.36
N LEU A 201 9.49 4.62 -22.23
CA LEU A 201 10.46 5.13 -21.26
C LEU A 201 11.30 4.00 -20.66
N PHE A 202 10.69 2.88 -20.32
CA PHE A 202 11.38 1.70 -19.81
C PHE A 202 12.45 1.19 -20.79
N ASN A 203 12.09 1.03 -22.06
CA ASN A 203 13.01 0.60 -23.10
C ASN A 203 14.15 1.61 -23.33
N THR A 204 13.85 2.91 -23.30
CA THR A 204 14.86 3.96 -23.44
C THR A 204 15.83 3.99 -22.25
N LEU A 205 15.32 3.83 -21.02
CA LEU A 205 16.15 3.72 -19.82
C LEU A 205 17.02 2.44 -19.84
N ALA A 206 16.44 1.31 -20.24
CA ALA A 206 17.16 0.04 -20.35
C ALA A 206 18.19 0.03 -21.48
N GLY A 207 17.89 0.66 -22.62
CA GLY A 207 18.75 0.65 -23.81
C GLY A 207 19.91 1.63 -23.82
N LYS A 208 19.84 2.74 -23.07
CA LYS A 208 20.90 3.77 -23.00
C LYS A 208 22.13 3.37 -22.18
N GLN A 209 22.02 2.35 -21.38
CA GLN A 209 23.10 1.85 -20.54
C GLN A 209 23.33 0.37 -20.88
N GLN A 210 24.58 -0.10 -20.81
CA GLN A 210 24.88 -1.53 -21.02
C GLN A 210 24.07 -2.37 -20.02
N ALA A 211 22.83 -2.72 -20.45
CA ALA A 211 21.96 -3.55 -19.65
C ALA A 211 22.63 -4.93 -19.55
N ILE A 212 23.06 -5.30 -18.36
CA ILE A 212 23.24 -6.69 -18.03
C ILE A 212 21.84 -7.26 -17.96
N VAL A 213 21.31 -7.73 -19.11
CA VAL A 213 20.01 -8.39 -19.17
C VAL A 213 20.17 -9.74 -18.47
N ALA A 214 20.12 -9.72 -17.15
CA ALA A 214 19.78 -10.90 -16.40
C ALA A 214 18.24 -11.00 -16.48
N ASN A 215 17.74 -11.68 -17.52
CA ASN A 215 16.41 -12.26 -17.47
C ASN A 215 16.41 -13.21 -16.27
N VAL A 216 16.02 -12.73 -15.12
CA VAL A 216 15.70 -13.60 -14.00
C VAL A 216 14.44 -14.33 -14.41
N ALA A 217 14.64 -15.51 -15.01
CA ALA A 217 13.58 -16.42 -15.40
C ALA A 217 12.82 -16.86 -14.14
N GLY A 218 11.66 -16.28 -13.95
CA GLY A 218 10.74 -16.65 -12.88
C GLY A 218 9.34 -16.26 -13.28
N THR A 219 8.60 -17.26 -13.80
CA THR A 219 7.16 -17.26 -14.06
C THR A 219 6.57 -16.13 -14.91
N THR A 220 5.93 -16.50 -16.00
CA THR A 220 5.35 -15.71 -17.10
C THR A 220 4.23 -14.70 -16.69
N ARG A 221 4.11 -14.32 -15.41
CA ARG A 221 3.05 -13.45 -14.86
C ARG A 221 3.55 -12.29 -13.99
N ASP A 222 4.87 -12.07 -13.88
CA ASP A 222 5.44 -11.07 -12.99
C ASP A 222 5.77 -9.74 -13.69
N VAL A 223 5.93 -8.68 -12.88
CA VAL A 223 6.44 -7.35 -13.27
C VAL A 223 7.72 -7.54 -14.08
N ASN A 224 7.82 -6.93 -15.28
CA ASN A 224 9.06 -6.96 -16.05
C ASN A 224 10.15 -6.24 -15.27
N ARG A 225 11.30 -6.90 -15.15
CA ARG A 225 12.44 -6.39 -14.39
C ARG A 225 13.67 -6.36 -15.27
N VAL A 226 14.37 -5.24 -15.28
CA VAL A 226 15.65 -5.10 -15.96
C VAL A 226 16.64 -4.43 -15.01
N GLN A 227 17.81 -5.04 -14.86
CA GLN A 227 18.90 -4.43 -14.09
C GLN A 227 19.81 -3.65 -15.03
N VAL A 228 20.10 -2.42 -14.64
CA VAL A 228 21.04 -1.54 -15.34
C VAL A 228 22.11 -1.05 -14.35
N ARG A 229 23.33 -0.84 -14.84
CA ARG A 229 24.39 -0.18 -14.08
C ARG A 229 24.44 1.30 -14.39
N TYR A 230 24.37 2.15 -13.36
CA TYR A 230 24.46 3.60 -13.49
C TYR A 230 25.32 4.18 -12.37
N HIS A 231 26.37 4.93 -12.71
CA HIS A 231 27.35 5.49 -11.77
C HIS A 231 27.87 4.47 -10.73
N GLY A 232 28.15 3.25 -11.17
CA GLY A 232 28.66 2.17 -10.31
C GLY A 232 27.61 1.50 -9.41
N GLN A 233 26.36 1.94 -9.44
CA GLN A 233 25.26 1.36 -8.69
C GLN A 233 24.40 0.46 -9.58
N THR A 234 23.85 -0.61 -9.01
CA THR A 234 22.90 -1.48 -9.67
C THR A 234 21.48 -0.97 -9.45
N ILE A 235 20.77 -0.66 -10.52
CA ILE A 235 19.39 -0.20 -10.51
C ILE A 235 18.51 -1.28 -11.14
N GLU A 236 17.45 -1.69 -10.46
CA GLU A 236 16.42 -2.57 -11.00
C GLU A 236 15.20 -1.73 -11.39
N LEU A 237 14.90 -1.70 -12.67
CA LEU A 237 13.70 -1.07 -13.22
C LEU A 237 12.53 -2.05 -13.15
N LEU A 238 11.40 -1.60 -12.62
CA LEU A 238 10.15 -2.34 -12.51
C LEU A 238 9.11 -1.72 -13.45
N ASP A 239 8.65 -2.48 -14.47
CA ASP A 239 7.58 -2.05 -15.37
C ASP A 239 6.25 -2.67 -14.96
N THR A 240 5.25 -1.83 -14.69
CA THR A 240 3.89 -2.24 -14.36
C THR A 240 3.02 -2.59 -15.57
N ALA A 241 3.43 -2.16 -16.77
CA ALA A 241 2.75 -2.43 -18.02
C ALA A 241 3.35 -3.65 -18.71
N GLY A 242 3.11 -4.86 -18.33
CA GLY A 242 3.68 -6.04 -18.98
C GLY A 242 3.81 -5.89 -20.50
N ILE A 243 4.95 -6.32 -21.07
CA ILE A 243 5.18 -6.31 -22.53
C ILE A 243 3.98 -7.01 -23.19
N ARG A 244 3.17 -6.26 -23.90
CA ARG A 244 2.13 -6.82 -24.76
C ARG A 244 2.81 -7.73 -25.76
N ARG A 245 2.70 -9.04 -25.60
CA ARG A 245 2.78 -9.93 -26.78
C ARG A 245 1.59 -9.54 -27.66
N GLN A 246 1.89 -9.00 -28.85
CA GLN A 246 0.89 -8.67 -29.85
C GLN A 246 -0.03 -9.89 -30.03
N GLY A 247 -1.33 -9.73 -29.82
CA GLY A 247 -2.28 -10.66 -30.40
C GLY A 247 -3.40 -11.24 -29.54
N LYS A 248 -3.80 -10.70 -28.36
CA LYS A 248 -5.13 -11.04 -27.80
C LYS A 248 -5.59 -9.96 -26.83
N GLN A 249 -6.69 -9.29 -27.18
CA GLN A 249 -7.51 -8.51 -26.26
C GLN A 249 -8.32 -9.51 -25.41
N GLU A 250 -7.97 -9.66 -24.14
CA GLU A 250 -8.78 -10.38 -23.16
C GLU A 250 -9.25 -9.40 -22.10
N THR A 251 -10.54 -9.40 -21.88
CA THR A 251 -11.31 -8.55 -20.96
C THR A 251 -10.95 -8.68 -19.47
N GLY A 252 -9.97 -9.51 -19.10
CA GLY A 252 -9.47 -9.70 -17.73
C GLY A 252 -8.19 -8.90 -17.38
N ILE A 253 -7.58 -8.17 -18.33
CA ILE A 253 -6.21 -7.63 -18.22
C ILE A 253 -6.12 -6.38 -17.33
N GLU A 254 -7.16 -5.58 -17.23
CA GLU A 254 -7.14 -4.34 -16.43
C GLU A 254 -6.99 -4.61 -14.92
N LYS A 255 -7.57 -5.70 -14.43
CA LYS A 255 -7.62 -6.08 -13.01
C LYS A 255 -6.26 -6.52 -12.46
N PHE A 256 -5.49 -7.25 -13.27
CA PHE A 256 -4.11 -7.60 -12.92
C PHE A 256 -3.16 -6.40 -12.97
N SER A 257 -3.54 -5.34 -13.70
CA SER A 257 -2.77 -4.10 -13.77
C SER A 257 -2.69 -3.38 -12.42
N VAL A 258 -3.79 -3.32 -11.66
CA VAL A 258 -3.84 -2.67 -10.33
C VAL A 258 -2.95 -3.43 -9.33
N LEU A 259 -3.07 -4.76 -9.26
CA LEU A 259 -2.24 -5.56 -8.36
C LEU A 259 -0.76 -5.42 -8.68
N ARG A 260 -0.38 -5.47 -9.97
CA ARG A 260 1.02 -5.27 -10.40
C ARG A 260 1.53 -3.88 -10.04
N THR A 261 0.69 -2.86 -10.22
CA THR A 261 1.03 -1.48 -9.83
C THR A 261 1.28 -1.38 -8.33
N MET A 262 0.43 -1.99 -7.51
CA MET A 262 0.59 -2.00 -6.05
C MET A 262 1.81 -2.80 -5.60
N GLN A 263 2.09 -3.93 -6.23
CA GLN A 263 3.29 -4.71 -5.99
C GLN A 263 4.55 -3.93 -6.34
N ALA A 264 4.59 -3.32 -7.53
CA ALA A 264 5.71 -2.50 -7.96
C ALA A 264 5.96 -1.31 -7.03
N ILE A 265 4.90 -0.59 -6.62
CA ILE A 265 5.01 0.49 -5.62
C ILE A 265 5.58 -0.06 -4.30
N ASN A 266 5.11 -1.21 -3.82
CA ASN A 266 5.59 -1.77 -2.55
C ASN A 266 7.06 -2.21 -2.61
N GLU A 267 7.51 -2.73 -3.74
CA GLU A 267 8.90 -3.19 -3.93
C GLU A 267 9.87 -2.05 -4.23
N ALA A 268 9.40 -0.96 -4.86
CA ALA A 268 10.23 0.17 -5.24
C ALA A 268 10.80 0.94 -4.05
N ASP A 269 11.97 1.53 -4.26
CA ASP A 269 12.52 2.60 -3.42
C ASP A 269 12.02 3.95 -3.91
N VAL A 270 11.97 4.14 -5.23
CA VAL A 270 11.51 5.37 -5.88
C VAL A 270 10.52 5.02 -7.00
N CYS A 271 9.43 5.76 -7.07
CA CYS A 271 8.41 5.64 -8.10
C CYS A 271 8.50 6.85 -9.06
N LEU A 272 8.57 6.56 -10.35
CA LEU A 272 8.43 7.54 -11.41
C LEU A 272 6.96 7.50 -11.85
N LEU A 273 6.18 8.53 -11.49
CA LEU A 273 4.78 8.64 -11.89
C LEU A 273 4.69 9.37 -13.23
N LEU A 274 4.39 8.63 -14.28
CA LEU A 274 4.27 9.15 -15.64
C LEU A 274 2.88 9.70 -15.91
N MET A 275 2.86 10.91 -16.44
CA MET A 275 1.65 11.63 -16.91
C MET A 275 1.86 12.03 -18.37
N ASP A 276 0.84 11.89 -19.19
CA ASP A 276 0.87 12.35 -20.59
C ASP A 276 0.68 13.87 -20.65
N VAL A 277 1.57 14.58 -21.34
CA VAL A 277 1.46 16.04 -21.49
C VAL A 277 0.16 16.46 -22.19
N ASN A 278 -0.39 15.60 -23.05
CA ASN A 278 -1.63 15.89 -23.79
C ASN A 278 -2.90 15.65 -22.95
N GLU A 279 -2.77 14.94 -21.80
CA GLU A 279 -3.88 14.60 -20.92
C GLU A 279 -3.50 14.84 -19.45
N LEU A 280 -3.20 16.07 -19.11
CA LEU A 280 -2.87 16.47 -17.75
C LEU A 280 -4.11 16.51 -16.84
N ASN A 281 -3.88 16.50 -15.52
CA ASN A 281 -4.90 16.70 -14.48
C ASN A 281 -5.92 15.57 -14.33
N VAL A 282 -5.56 14.33 -14.73
CA VAL A 282 -6.42 13.18 -14.57
C VAL A 282 -6.44 12.71 -13.10
N GLN A 283 -7.62 12.50 -12.56
CA GLN A 283 -7.81 12.08 -11.15
C GLN A 283 -7.07 10.79 -10.79
N LEU A 284 -6.91 9.87 -11.75
CA LEU A 284 -6.20 8.61 -11.51
C LEU A 284 -4.71 8.85 -11.23
N ASP A 285 -4.08 9.84 -11.89
CA ASP A 285 -2.67 10.17 -11.64
C ASP A 285 -2.49 10.74 -10.22
N GLN A 286 -3.41 11.58 -9.76
CA GLN A 286 -3.42 12.09 -8.37
C GLN A 286 -3.60 10.97 -7.35
N ARG A 287 -4.45 9.98 -7.63
CA ARG A 287 -4.63 8.80 -6.76
C ARG A 287 -3.37 7.95 -6.69
N LEU A 288 -2.73 7.68 -7.83
CA LEU A 288 -1.48 6.93 -7.85
C LEU A 288 -0.40 7.65 -7.03
N ALA A 289 -0.30 8.97 -7.12
CA ALA A 289 0.60 9.76 -6.27
C ALA A 289 0.25 9.60 -4.77
N GLY A 290 -1.04 9.64 -4.42
CA GLY A 290 -1.50 9.43 -3.04
C GLY A 290 -1.12 8.04 -2.50
N ILE A 291 -1.28 7.00 -3.31
CA ILE A 291 -0.89 5.63 -2.96
C ILE A 291 0.63 5.53 -2.74
N ILE A 292 1.44 6.17 -3.58
CA ILE A 292 2.90 6.20 -3.46
C ILE A 292 3.31 6.92 -2.17
N ASP A 293 2.67 8.06 -1.85
CA ASP A 293 2.90 8.81 -0.61
C ASP A 293 2.51 7.99 0.63
N GLU A 294 1.34 7.36 0.62
CA GLU A 294 0.89 6.47 1.71
C GLU A 294 1.84 5.29 1.92
N ALA A 295 2.37 4.71 0.82
CA ALA A 295 3.38 3.66 0.84
C ALA A 295 4.74 4.15 1.37
N GLY A 296 4.92 5.45 1.53
CA GLY A 296 6.18 6.03 1.99
C GLY A 296 7.32 5.87 0.98
N LYS A 297 7.05 5.85 -0.30
CA LYS A 297 8.06 5.68 -1.36
C LYS A 297 8.54 7.02 -1.90
N GLY A 298 9.76 7.05 -2.45
CA GLY A 298 10.23 8.21 -3.21
C GLY A 298 9.31 8.45 -4.42
N LEU A 299 9.05 9.72 -4.75
CA LEU A 299 8.16 10.11 -5.84
C LEU A 299 8.81 11.15 -6.74
N VAL A 300 8.78 10.90 -8.05
CA VAL A 300 9.08 11.85 -9.11
C VAL A 300 7.86 11.97 -10.01
N LEU A 301 7.38 13.19 -10.26
CA LEU A 301 6.34 13.47 -11.23
C LEU A 301 6.99 13.63 -12.61
N VAL A 302 6.67 12.74 -13.56
CA VAL A 302 7.27 12.69 -14.89
C VAL A 302 6.21 13.03 -15.93
N VAL A 303 6.36 14.20 -16.57
CA VAL A 303 5.55 14.56 -17.74
C VAL A 303 6.20 13.95 -18.98
N SER A 304 5.55 12.98 -19.56
CA SER A 304 6.02 12.23 -20.73
C SER A 304 5.51 12.85 -22.04
N LYS A 305 6.04 12.36 -23.16
CA LYS A 305 5.68 12.79 -24.52
C LYS A 305 5.89 14.29 -24.76
N TRP A 306 6.90 14.87 -24.12
CA TRP A 306 7.20 16.31 -24.29
C TRP A 306 7.51 16.71 -25.74
N ASP A 307 7.88 15.74 -26.57
CA ASP A 307 8.07 15.91 -28.01
C ASP A 307 6.78 16.22 -28.77
N SER A 308 5.62 15.76 -28.29
CA SER A 308 4.32 15.92 -28.94
C SER A 308 3.68 17.29 -28.78
N VAL A 309 4.25 18.18 -27.94
CA VAL A 309 3.74 19.54 -27.76
C VAL A 309 4.09 20.37 -28.96
N GLU A 310 3.09 20.77 -29.75
CA GLU A 310 3.24 21.65 -30.92
C GLU A 310 3.43 23.10 -30.48
N GLY A 311 4.25 23.84 -31.18
CA GLY A 311 4.45 25.29 -30.95
C GLY A 311 5.08 25.62 -29.59
N LYS A 312 5.74 24.64 -28.92
CA LYS A 312 6.37 24.91 -27.62
C LYS A 312 7.50 25.91 -27.74
N ASP A 313 7.50 26.84 -26.82
CA ASP A 313 8.53 27.84 -26.61
C ASP A 313 9.25 27.68 -25.26
N ALA A 314 10.12 28.60 -24.90
CA ALA A 314 10.84 28.60 -23.63
C ALA A 314 9.91 28.76 -22.42
N TYR A 315 8.71 29.31 -22.59
CA TYR A 315 7.75 29.61 -21.52
C TYR A 315 6.72 28.49 -21.30
N THR A 316 6.52 27.63 -22.29
CA THR A 316 5.53 26.54 -22.21
C THR A 316 5.70 25.66 -20.96
N HIS A 317 6.95 25.43 -20.53
CA HIS A 317 7.25 24.73 -19.28
C HIS A 317 6.71 25.50 -18.05
N ASP A 318 6.88 26.82 -18.02
CA ASP A 318 6.50 27.68 -16.90
C ASP A 318 4.99 27.89 -16.80
N GLU A 319 4.26 27.65 -17.88
CA GLU A 319 2.80 27.65 -17.90
C GLU A 319 2.20 26.35 -17.38
N ILE A 320 2.80 25.20 -17.74
CA ILE A 320 2.28 23.87 -17.40
C ILE A 320 2.67 23.44 -15.97
N ALA A 321 3.89 23.74 -15.53
CA ALA A 321 4.39 23.29 -14.23
C ALA A 321 3.57 23.78 -13.03
N PRO A 322 3.07 25.05 -12.96
CA PRO A 322 2.21 25.50 -11.88
C PRO A 322 0.87 24.77 -11.81
N GLN A 323 0.27 24.43 -12.96
CA GLN A 323 -0.99 23.69 -13.03
C GLN A 323 -0.83 22.29 -12.44
N ILE A 324 0.25 21.60 -12.78
CA ILE A 324 0.56 20.29 -12.21
C ILE A 324 0.81 20.44 -10.70
N SER A 325 1.64 21.38 -10.28
CA SER A 325 1.94 21.62 -8.87
C SER A 325 0.70 21.92 -8.03
N TYR A 326 -0.29 22.63 -8.59
CA TYR A 326 -1.57 22.88 -7.94
C TYR A 326 -2.38 21.61 -7.72
N ASN A 327 -2.41 20.70 -8.68
CA ASN A 327 -3.13 19.42 -8.57
C ASN A 327 -2.43 18.40 -7.66
N PHE A 328 -1.11 18.50 -7.51
CA PHE A 328 -0.30 17.63 -6.65
C PHE A 328 0.16 18.36 -5.36
N LYS A 329 -0.58 19.37 -4.90
CA LYS A 329 -0.27 20.12 -3.66
C LYS A 329 -0.21 19.29 -2.38
N PHE A 330 -0.68 18.04 -2.41
CA PHE A 330 -0.57 17.09 -1.30
C PHE A 330 0.78 16.36 -1.28
N THR A 331 1.55 16.41 -2.38
CA THR A 331 2.92 15.89 -2.49
C THR A 331 3.90 17.00 -2.92
N PRO A 332 4.02 18.12 -2.16
CA PRO A 332 4.79 19.29 -2.56
C PRO A 332 6.31 19.03 -2.62
N TYR A 333 6.74 17.89 -2.12
CA TYR A 333 8.13 17.45 -2.10
C TYR A 333 8.55 16.73 -3.39
N ALA A 334 7.59 16.31 -4.22
CA ALA A 334 7.88 15.55 -5.43
C ALA A 334 8.45 16.46 -6.53
N PRO A 335 9.68 16.21 -7.03
CA PRO A 335 10.20 16.95 -8.16
C PRO A 335 9.40 16.63 -9.42
N LEU A 336 9.25 17.68 -10.27
CA LEU A 336 8.59 17.58 -11.57
C LEU A 336 9.65 17.63 -12.67
N ILE A 337 9.54 16.73 -13.65
CA ILE A 337 10.44 16.69 -14.81
C ILE A 337 9.68 16.38 -16.10
N PHE A 338 10.02 17.08 -17.17
CA PHE A 338 9.47 16.86 -18.51
C PHE A 338 10.43 16.01 -19.32
N THR A 339 9.90 14.95 -19.96
CA THR A 339 10.71 13.95 -20.64
C THR A 339 10.13 13.59 -22.01
N SER A 340 11.02 13.22 -22.94
CA SER A 340 10.65 12.54 -24.18
C SER A 340 11.46 11.26 -24.34
N SER A 341 10.77 10.15 -24.43
CA SER A 341 11.41 8.86 -24.74
C SER A 341 11.86 8.77 -26.20
N VAL A 342 11.25 9.55 -27.10
CA VAL A 342 11.56 9.58 -28.54
C VAL A 342 12.86 10.33 -28.78
N THR A 343 12.98 11.56 -28.25
CA THR A 343 14.19 12.37 -28.40
C THR A 343 15.27 12.06 -27.39
N GLY A 344 14.93 11.34 -26.32
CA GLY A 344 15.81 11.07 -25.20
C GLY A 344 16.03 12.25 -24.26
N GLN A 345 15.23 13.32 -24.38
CA GLN A 345 15.32 14.51 -23.55
C GLN A 345 15.04 14.20 -22.08
N ASN A 346 15.94 14.60 -21.22
CA ASN A 346 15.89 14.45 -19.74
C ASN A 346 15.74 12.99 -19.23
N VAL A 347 15.84 11.96 -20.10
CA VAL A 347 15.68 10.57 -19.65
C VAL A 347 16.80 10.14 -18.71
N ALA A 348 18.06 10.52 -18.98
CA ALA A 348 19.18 10.19 -18.09
C ALA A 348 19.05 10.86 -16.71
N LYS A 349 18.51 12.09 -16.65
CA LYS A 349 18.28 12.81 -15.39
C LYS A 349 17.33 12.10 -14.44
N LEU A 350 16.48 11.18 -14.95
CA LEU A 350 15.60 10.37 -14.09
C LEU A 350 16.39 9.46 -13.15
N PHE A 351 17.51 8.90 -13.62
CA PHE A 351 18.38 8.11 -12.76
C PHE A 351 19.06 8.98 -11.70
N ASP A 352 19.58 10.16 -12.08
CA ASP A 352 20.20 11.07 -11.12
C ASP A 352 19.22 11.48 -10.01
N LEU A 353 17.98 11.87 -10.41
CA LEU A 353 16.92 12.20 -9.45
C LEU A 353 16.58 11.03 -8.54
N ALA A 354 16.43 9.83 -9.11
CA ALA A 354 16.09 8.65 -8.33
C ALA A 354 17.19 8.28 -7.32
N LEU A 355 18.46 8.37 -7.72
CA LEU A 355 19.60 8.13 -6.84
C LEU A 355 19.68 9.17 -5.71
N ASP A 356 19.45 10.44 -6.03
CA ASP A 356 19.42 11.50 -5.03
C ASP A 356 18.28 11.30 -4.01
N ILE A 357 17.08 10.95 -4.49
CA ILE A 357 15.94 10.64 -3.63
C ILE A 357 16.24 9.42 -2.76
N TYR A 358 16.84 8.39 -3.32
CA TYR A 358 17.24 7.19 -2.59
C TYR A 358 18.20 7.51 -1.44
N LYS A 359 19.21 8.38 -1.68
CA LYS A 359 20.15 8.84 -0.64
C LYS A 359 19.43 9.67 0.43
N ARG A 360 18.57 10.63 0.02
CA ARG A 360 17.82 11.50 0.95
C ARG A 360 16.84 10.70 1.81
N ARG A 361 16.20 9.67 1.28
CA ARG A 361 15.31 8.76 2.04
C ARG A 361 16.00 8.07 3.20
N ARG A 362 17.28 7.74 3.04
CA ARG A 362 18.12 7.02 4.01
C ARG A 362 18.96 7.93 4.89
N GLN A 363 18.75 9.23 4.78
CA GLN A 363 19.47 10.22 5.58
C GLN A 363 19.08 10.10 7.05
N GLU A 364 20.10 9.92 7.90
CA GLU A 364 19.97 9.98 9.34
C GLU A 364 20.20 11.41 9.84
N CYS A 365 19.22 11.92 10.60
CA CYS A 365 19.29 13.25 11.20
C CYS A 365 19.80 13.15 12.64
N LYS A 366 20.83 13.93 12.97
CA LYS A 366 21.33 14.00 14.34
C LYS A 366 20.23 14.50 15.29
N THR A 367 19.96 13.76 16.35
CA THR A 367 18.91 14.08 17.33
C THR A 367 19.02 15.50 17.90
N ARG A 368 20.24 16.00 18.14
CA ARG A 368 20.47 17.36 18.60
C ARG A 368 19.97 18.38 17.57
N ALA A 369 20.34 18.24 16.30
CA ALA A 369 19.91 19.14 15.24
C ALA A 369 18.38 19.13 15.06
N LEU A 370 17.73 17.96 15.16
CA LEU A 370 16.28 17.85 15.14
C LEU A 370 15.62 18.63 16.28
N ASN A 371 16.17 18.53 17.49
CA ASN A 371 15.62 19.22 18.65
C ASN A 371 15.86 20.73 18.59
N ASP A 372 17.01 21.17 18.11
CA ASP A 372 17.29 22.60 17.90
C ASP A 372 16.30 23.22 16.90
N ILE A 373 15.97 22.48 15.83
CA ILE A 373 14.95 22.90 14.84
C ILE A 373 13.55 22.91 15.46
N LEU A 374 13.18 21.88 16.23
CA LEU A 374 11.91 21.84 16.90
C LEU A 374 11.73 23.03 17.84
N GLN A 375 12.74 23.38 18.65
CA GLN A 375 12.70 24.52 19.56
C GLN A 375 12.58 25.85 18.81
N LYS A 376 13.32 26.04 17.71
CA LYS A 376 13.18 27.21 16.83
C LYS A 376 11.79 27.32 16.24
N ALA A 377 11.22 26.20 15.76
CA ALA A 377 9.87 26.15 15.22
C ALA A 377 8.80 26.52 16.26
N ILE A 378 8.93 26.02 17.49
CA ILE A 378 8.01 26.34 18.61
C ILE A 378 8.14 27.82 19.00
N ALA A 379 9.36 28.36 19.05
CA ALA A 379 9.59 29.77 19.38
C ALA A 379 9.02 30.72 18.33
N ALA A 380 9.16 30.37 17.04
CA ALA A 380 8.62 31.17 15.93
C ALA A 380 7.07 31.12 15.88
N HIS A 381 6.50 29.93 16.05
CA HIS A 381 5.05 29.71 16.01
C HIS A 381 4.64 28.69 17.10
N PRO A 382 4.23 29.15 18.27
CA PRO A 382 3.73 28.26 19.31
C PRO A 382 2.47 27.50 18.86
N PRO A 383 2.34 26.19 19.20
CA PRO A 383 1.16 25.43 18.83
C PRO A 383 -0.10 25.95 19.51
N ALA A 384 -1.11 26.31 18.74
CA ALA A 384 -2.40 26.75 19.26
C ALA A 384 -3.10 25.61 20.03
N GLY A 385 -3.72 25.93 21.14
CA GLY A 385 -4.52 25.00 21.93
C GLY A 385 -5.96 24.94 21.46
N LEU A 386 -6.62 23.81 21.77
CA LEU A 386 -8.05 23.62 21.62
C LEU A 386 -8.69 23.48 23.00
N LYS A 387 -9.78 24.21 23.30
CA LYS A 387 -10.55 24.08 24.56
C LYS A 387 -9.68 24.10 25.82
N ASN A 388 -8.97 25.18 26.11
CA ASN A 388 -8.09 25.35 27.30
C ASN A 388 -6.95 24.30 27.43
N SER A 389 -6.67 23.51 26.40
CA SER A 389 -5.58 22.54 26.39
C SER A 389 -4.49 22.98 25.43
N HIS A 390 -3.32 23.32 25.96
CA HIS A 390 -2.17 23.74 25.17
C HIS A 390 -1.25 22.54 24.90
N PRO A 391 -1.01 22.17 23.64
CA PRO A 391 -0.02 21.16 23.29
C PRO A 391 1.38 21.66 23.66
N LYS A 392 2.17 20.81 24.29
CA LYS A 392 3.59 21.08 24.56
C LYS A 392 4.44 20.03 23.87
N LEU A 393 5.12 20.41 22.82
CA LEU A 393 6.11 19.58 22.15
C LEU A 393 7.43 19.71 22.91
N ARG A 394 8.07 18.60 23.26
CA ARG A 394 9.28 18.61 24.10
C ARG A 394 10.50 18.21 23.32
N TYR A 395 10.45 17.07 22.61
CA TYR A 395 11.55 16.61 21.83
C TYR A 395 11.09 15.77 20.63
N ILE A 396 11.98 15.63 19.65
CA ILE A 396 11.79 14.89 18.41
C ILE A 396 12.93 13.93 18.20
N VAL A 397 12.63 12.73 17.72
CA VAL A 397 13.61 11.72 17.31
C VAL A 397 13.23 11.14 15.96
N GLN A 398 14.21 10.79 15.17
CA GLN A 398 14.01 9.96 13.98
C GLN A 398 14.05 8.50 14.41
N THR A 399 13.02 7.75 14.07
CA THR A 399 12.88 6.32 14.42
C THR A 399 13.06 5.39 13.23
N ASP A 400 12.97 5.93 12.02
CA ASP A 400 13.14 5.18 10.78
C ASP A 400 13.67 6.11 9.68
N VAL A 401 14.28 5.54 8.64
CA VAL A 401 14.89 6.30 7.55
C VAL A 401 14.20 6.16 6.20
N ALA A 402 13.54 5.05 5.92
CA ALA A 402 12.99 4.78 4.58
C ALA A 402 11.51 4.32 4.60
N PRO A 403 10.53 5.21 4.82
CA PRO A 403 10.62 6.68 4.77
C PRO A 403 11.13 7.27 6.08
N PRO A 404 11.68 8.51 6.05
CA PRO A 404 12.03 9.22 7.26
C PRO A 404 10.83 9.34 8.21
N TRP A 405 10.95 8.76 9.39
CA TRP A 405 9.88 8.75 10.38
C TRP A 405 10.31 9.45 11.65
N PHE A 406 9.59 10.50 11.99
CA PHE A 406 9.86 11.30 13.17
C PHE A 406 8.78 11.10 14.22
N VAL A 407 9.22 10.89 15.47
CA VAL A 407 8.32 10.80 16.61
C VAL A 407 8.53 12.01 17.50
N ILE A 408 7.47 12.78 17.70
CA ILE A 408 7.43 13.96 18.54
C ILE A 408 6.78 13.58 19.86
N TYR A 409 7.48 13.85 20.95
CA TYR A 409 7.04 13.59 22.30
C TYR A 409 6.67 14.88 23.04
N GLY A 410 5.69 14.78 23.94
CA GLY A 410 5.25 15.93 24.71
C GLY A 410 3.98 15.65 25.47
N SER A 411 3.20 16.70 25.77
CA SER A 411 1.93 16.61 26.47
C SER A 411 0.80 17.26 25.68
N ASN A 412 -0.41 16.71 25.80
CA ASN A 412 -1.60 17.17 25.11
C ASN A 412 -1.51 17.14 23.56
N LEU A 413 -0.64 16.29 23.01
CA LEU A 413 -0.31 16.27 21.59
C LEU A 413 -1.49 15.85 20.67
N LYS A 414 -2.54 15.24 21.24
CA LYS A 414 -3.78 14.95 20.53
C LYS A 414 -4.52 16.21 20.03
N PHE A 415 -4.22 17.37 20.62
CA PHE A 415 -4.81 18.66 20.27
C PHE A 415 -3.97 19.45 19.25
N VAL A 416 -2.83 18.94 18.81
CA VAL A 416 -2.04 19.57 17.75
C VAL A 416 -2.85 19.58 16.45
N HIS A 417 -3.18 20.78 15.99
CA HIS A 417 -3.95 20.97 14.76
C HIS A 417 -3.19 20.47 13.53
N TRP A 418 -3.90 20.03 12.51
CA TRP A 418 -3.29 19.50 11.28
C TRP A 418 -2.41 20.52 10.55
N SER A 419 -2.77 21.82 10.59
CA SER A 419 -1.96 22.89 9.99
C SER A 419 -0.59 23.01 10.66
N TYR A 420 -0.52 22.84 11.97
CA TYR A 420 0.74 22.86 12.71
C TYR A 420 1.62 21.65 12.37
N LYS A 421 1.02 20.50 12.12
CA LYS A 421 1.76 19.33 11.64
C LYS A 421 2.41 19.59 10.28
N ARG A 422 1.68 20.23 9.35
CA ARG A 422 2.21 20.66 8.05
C ARG A 422 3.32 21.71 8.19
N TYR A 423 3.18 22.66 9.11
CA TYR A 423 4.22 23.61 9.40
C TYR A 423 5.51 22.92 9.86
N LEU A 424 5.42 22.00 10.81
CA LEU A 424 6.59 21.22 11.27
C LEU A 424 7.21 20.39 10.15
N GLU A 425 6.40 19.76 9.31
CA GLU A 425 6.88 19.02 8.15
C GLU A 425 7.69 19.92 7.21
N ARG A 426 7.14 21.10 6.88
CA ARG A 426 7.84 22.07 6.02
C ARG A 426 9.16 22.51 6.65
N THR A 427 9.18 22.83 7.93
CA THR A 427 10.39 23.21 8.66
C THR A 427 11.48 22.11 8.64
N LEU A 428 11.07 20.85 8.79
CA LEU A 428 12.01 19.71 8.68
C LEU A 428 12.55 19.56 7.26
N ARG A 429 11.71 19.75 6.22
CA ARG A 429 12.14 19.69 4.82
C ARG A 429 13.12 20.80 4.44
N GLU A 430 12.89 22.01 4.94
CA GLU A 430 13.77 23.16 4.72
C GLU A 430 15.14 22.92 5.37
N ALA A 431 15.18 22.27 6.54
CA ALA A 431 16.42 22.03 7.27
C ALA A 431 17.24 20.84 6.74
N PHE A 432 16.59 19.77 6.26
CA PHE A 432 17.25 18.49 5.94
C PHE A 432 17.11 18.04 4.48
N ASN A 433 16.51 18.86 3.61
CA ASN A 433 16.37 18.56 2.18
C ASN A 433 15.81 17.15 1.86
N PHE A 434 14.61 16.87 2.31
CA PHE A 434 13.89 15.64 1.97
C PHE A 434 13.10 15.74 0.64
N ALA A 435 13.67 16.39 -0.39
CA ALA A 435 13.04 16.45 -1.70
C ALA A 435 12.86 15.05 -2.28
N GLY A 436 11.71 14.79 -2.89
CA GLY A 436 11.35 13.53 -3.51
C GLY A 436 10.95 12.40 -2.54
N THR A 437 10.98 12.64 -1.21
CA THR A 437 10.60 11.61 -0.24
C THR A 437 9.54 12.09 0.75
N PRO A 438 8.50 11.29 1.05
CA PRO A 438 7.53 11.61 2.08
C PRO A 438 8.16 11.56 3.47
N ILE A 439 7.67 12.41 4.37
CA ILE A 439 8.03 12.41 5.79
C ILE A 439 6.83 11.87 6.58
N LYS A 440 7.07 10.90 7.45
CA LYS A 440 6.07 10.42 8.40
C LYS A 440 6.30 11.03 9.77
N MET A 441 5.25 11.56 10.40
CA MET A 441 5.31 12.13 11.75
C MET A 441 4.30 11.49 12.67
N SER A 442 4.76 11.11 13.86
CA SER A 442 3.92 10.57 14.93
C SER A 442 4.01 11.45 16.18
N PHE A 443 2.88 11.67 16.83
CA PHE A 443 2.79 12.48 18.03
C PHE A 443 2.45 11.57 19.20
N ARG A 444 3.30 11.49 20.23
CA ARG A 444 3.16 10.60 21.37
C ARG A 444 3.13 11.37 22.68
N ASP A 445 2.03 11.23 23.41
CA ASP A 445 1.86 11.85 24.72
C ASP A 445 2.62 11.05 25.80
N GLU A 446 3.52 11.70 26.52
CA GLU A 446 4.36 11.07 27.54
C GLU A 446 3.56 10.49 28.70
N LYS A 447 2.50 11.16 29.14
CA LYS A 447 1.63 10.66 30.21
C LYS A 447 0.98 9.34 29.81
N GLN A 448 0.53 9.23 28.56
CA GLN A 448 -0.06 8.01 28.04
C GLN A 448 0.98 6.89 27.90
N LEU A 449 2.21 7.21 27.51
CA LEU A 449 3.29 6.24 27.44
C LEU A 449 3.67 5.70 28.82
N LYS A 450 3.81 6.58 29.82
CA LYS A 450 4.10 6.19 31.21
C LYS A 450 2.99 5.31 31.76
N ALA A 451 1.72 5.73 31.63
CA ALA A 451 0.57 4.92 32.05
C ALA A 451 0.49 3.57 31.34
N ASN A 452 0.82 3.50 30.04
CA ASN A 452 0.84 2.22 29.32
C ASN A 452 2.01 1.32 29.77
N ARG A 453 3.19 1.86 30.06
CA ARG A 453 4.31 1.08 30.63
C ARG A 453 3.94 0.49 32.00
N GLU A 454 3.34 1.29 32.89
CA GLU A 454 2.87 0.82 34.19
C GLU A 454 1.79 -0.25 34.08
N ARG A 455 0.88 -0.13 33.09
CA ARG A 455 -0.14 -1.16 32.83
C ARG A 455 0.47 -2.48 32.34
N VAL A 456 1.43 -2.39 31.39
CA VAL A 456 2.12 -3.58 30.86
C VAL A 456 2.94 -4.25 31.98
N ALA A 457 3.60 -3.48 32.84
CA ALA A 457 4.33 -4.01 34.00
C ALA A 457 3.40 -4.74 35.00
N ARG A 458 2.10 -4.38 35.02
CA ARG A 458 1.05 -5.05 35.83
C ARG A 458 0.33 -6.19 35.07
N GLY A 459 0.83 -6.63 33.90
CA GLY A 459 0.20 -7.66 33.08
C GLY A 459 -1.07 -7.21 32.34
N LEU A 460 -1.38 -5.91 32.30
CA LEU A 460 -2.57 -5.35 31.66
C LEU A 460 -2.26 -4.84 30.25
N ALA A 461 -3.20 -5.02 29.32
CA ALA A 461 -3.05 -4.49 27.96
C ALA A 461 -2.90 -2.95 27.94
N PRO A 462 -2.06 -2.38 27.05
CA PRO A 462 -1.91 -0.94 26.90
C PRO A 462 -3.21 -0.29 26.42
N VAL A 463 -3.50 0.91 26.88
CA VAL A 463 -4.67 1.69 26.46
C VAL A 463 -4.45 2.21 25.03
N THR A 464 -5.06 1.56 24.06
CA THR A 464 -5.07 1.95 22.65
C THR A 464 -6.35 2.72 22.31
N LYS A 465 -6.39 3.31 21.09
CA LYS A 465 -7.62 3.94 20.56
C LYS A 465 -8.80 2.95 20.53
N ALA A 466 -8.53 1.72 20.12
CA ALA A 466 -9.52 0.63 20.09
C ALA A 466 -10.03 0.26 21.49
N TYR A 467 -9.14 0.19 22.49
CA TYR A 467 -9.54 -0.06 23.89
C TYR A 467 -10.46 1.05 24.44
N LYS A 468 -10.19 2.32 24.11
CA LYS A 468 -11.05 3.44 24.52
C LYS A 468 -12.41 3.42 23.84
N GLN A 469 -12.47 3.04 22.58
CA GLN A 469 -13.73 2.90 21.83
C GLN A 469 -14.59 1.74 22.35
N ALA A 470 -13.98 0.59 22.63
CA ALA A 470 -14.67 -0.55 23.24
C ALA A 470 -15.24 -0.20 24.62
N LYS A 471 -14.44 0.46 25.49
CA LYS A 471 -14.90 0.88 26.83
C LYS A 471 -15.97 1.98 26.80
N ASN A 472 -16.01 2.82 25.76
CA ASN A 472 -17.09 3.80 25.59
C ASN A 472 -18.37 3.14 25.05
N ALA A 473 -18.27 2.10 24.24
CA ALA A 473 -19.41 1.30 23.79
C ALA A 473 -20.04 0.52 24.95
N GLU A 474 -19.21 -0.06 25.85
CA GLU A 474 -19.69 -0.72 27.08
C GLU A 474 -20.37 0.24 28.09
N LYS A 475 -20.09 1.53 28.03
CA LYS A 475 -20.75 2.54 28.89
C LYS A 475 -22.04 3.08 28.32
N LEU A 476 -22.33 2.84 27.05
CA LEU A 476 -23.51 3.28 26.31
C LEU A 476 -24.52 2.14 26.10
N ALA A 477 -24.13 0.90 26.44
CA ALA A 477 -24.99 -0.27 26.57
C ALA A 477 -25.38 -0.47 28.03
#